data_3b1a27a90769b5dc93065e0b070fafa4
#
_entry.id   3b1a27a90769b5dc93065e0b070fafa4
#
_cell.length_a   1.000
_cell.length_b   1.000
_cell.length_c   1.000
_cell.angle_alpha   90.00
_cell.angle_beta   90.00
_cell.angle_gamma   90.00
#
_symmetry.space_group_name_H-M   'P 1'
#
loop_
_entity.id
_entity.type
_entity.pdbx_description
1 polymer ?
#
loop_
_entity_poly.entity_id
_entity_poly.type
_entity_poly.pdbx_seq_one_letter_code
_entity_poly.pdbx_strand_id
1 'polypeptide(L)'
;MSPPWFVFDVGGVLVDETRMWRGWAQALGLPFDTVWDALRLDIAQGLSHRHTLQRLCPGQDIMAIRRARLAGDAPLETDLYPDVRPAFAALRAAGARIGIAGNQPLEAKPALEALSLGADFIATSAGWGVQKPDARFFAQIVQACGAPPAALTYVGDRVDNDVLPALAAGMRAAFLPRGLWAGVGVSPVVALPGLLALAGPREAMPD
;
A
#
# COMPACT_ATOMS: atom_id res chain seq x y z
N MET A 1 12.21 -24.97 9.12
CA MET A 1 12.12 -23.84 8.14
C MET A 1 11.44 -22.68 8.85
N SER A 2 11.97 -21.45 8.73
CA SER A 2 11.31 -20.28 9.29
C SER A 2 9.95 -20.05 8.60
N PRO A 3 8.94 -19.53 9.32
CA PRO A 3 7.64 -19.24 8.73
C PRO A 3 7.77 -18.21 7.59
N PRO A 4 6.99 -18.33 6.52
CA PRO A 4 6.99 -17.33 5.46
C PRO A 4 6.41 -15.99 5.97
N TRP A 5 6.96 -14.89 5.46
CA TRP A 5 6.46 -13.57 5.73
C TRP A 5 5.71 -12.98 4.54
N PHE A 6 4.58 -12.34 4.82
CA PHE A 6 3.89 -11.49 3.88
C PHE A 6 3.85 -10.07 4.44
N VAL A 7 4.39 -9.12 3.69
CA VAL A 7 4.41 -7.69 4.08
C VAL A 7 3.57 -6.92 3.10
N PHE A 8 2.57 -6.24 3.59
CA PHE A 8 1.54 -5.57 2.78
C PHE A 8 1.75 -4.06 2.75
N ASP A 9 1.64 -3.46 1.55
CA ASP A 9 1.34 -2.04 1.43
C ASP A 9 -0.06 -1.74 2.00
N VAL A 10 -0.39 -0.46 2.14
CA VAL A 10 -1.63 0.01 2.78
C VAL A 10 -2.65 0.46 1.73
N GLY A 11 -2.40 1.60 1.09
CA GLY A 11 -3.31 2.15 0.09
C GLY A 11 -3.38 1.27 -1.16
N GLY A 12 -4.58 1.05 -1.72
CA GLY A 12 -4.75 0.18 -2.88
C GLY A 12 -4.52 -1.32 -2.62
N VAL A 13 -4.01 -1.71 -1.43
CA VAL A 13 -3.78 -3.11 -1.05
C VAL A 13 -4.69 -3.55 0.09
N LEU A 14 -4.63 -2.89 1.22
CA LEU A 14 -5.49 -3.15 2.37
C LEU A 14 -6.67 -2.19 2.43
N VAL A 15 -6.44 -0.95 2.03
CA VAL A 15 -7.36 0.19 2.19
C VAL A 15 -7.80 0.71 0.84
N ASP A 16 -9.11 0.80 0.64
CA ASP A 16 -9.73 1.57 -0.43
C ASP A 16 -9.64 3.07 -0.08
N GLU A 17 -8.89 3.82 -0.85
CA GLU A 17 -8.62 5.23 -0.60
C GLU A 17 -9.76 6.16 -1.08
N THR A 18 -10.87 5.62 -1.58
CA THR A 18 -12.00 6.42 -2.12
C THR A 18 -12.52 7.44 -1.13
N ARG A 19 -12.69 7.07 0.16
CA ARG A 19 -13.12 8.01 1.22
C ARG A 19 -12.12 9.14 1.41
N MET A 20 -10.85 8.82 1.47
CA MET A 20 -9.77 9.80 1.59
C MET A 20 -9.81 10.80 0.42
N TRP A 21 -9.93 10.31 -0.82
CA TRP A 21 -9.98 11.17 -2.01
C TRP A 21 -11.27 12.00 -2.11
N ARG A 22 -12.41 11.48 -1.63
CA ARG A 22 -13.64 12.27 -1.48
C ARG A 22 -13.42 13.44 -0.53
N GLY A 23 -12.77 13.20 0.59
CA GLY A 23 -12.42 14.27 1.52
C GLY A 23 -11.43 15.28 0.93
N TRP A 24 -10.47 14.85 0.12
CA TRP A 24 -9.61 15.78 -0.60
C TRP A 24 -10.40 16.66 -1.59
N ALA A 25 -11.28 16.07 -2.38
CA ALA A 25 -12.14 16.80 -3.30
C ALA A 25 -12.95 17.88 -2.56
N GLN A 26 -13.55 17.52 -1.41
CA GLN A 26 -14.27 18.47 -0.57
C GLN A 26 -13.38 19.61 -0.06
N ALA A 27 -12.16 19.29 0.41
CA ALA A 27 -11.22 20.31 0.90
C ALA A 27 -10.73 21.26 -0.19
N LEU A 28 -10.70 20.79 -1.43
CA LEU A 28 -10.34 21.60 -2.61
C LEU A 28 -11.52 22.38 -3.17
N GLY A 29 -12.76 22.11 -2.73
CA GLY A 29 -13.97 22.70 -3.28
C GLY A 29 -14.31 22.17 -4.69
N LEU A 30 -13.89 20.95 -5.02
CA LEU A 30 -14.09 20.34 -6.34
C LEU A 30 -15.01 19.11 -6.26
N PRO A 31 -15.72 18.77 -7.36
CA PRO A 31 -16.40 17.48 -7.46
C PRO A 31 -15.43 16.30 -7.34
N PHE A 32 -15.87 15.21 -6.69
CA PHE A 32 -15.03 14.02 -6.53
C PHE A 32 -14.54 13.46 -7.86
N ASP A 33 -15.41 13.33 -8.84
CA ASP A 33 -15.06 12.75 -10.15
C ASP A 33 -14.01 13.60 -10.88
N THR A 34 -14.05 14.93 -10.72
CA THR A 34 -13.01 15.82 -11.27
C THR A 34 -11.63 15.52 -10.69
N VAL A 35 -11.55 15.32 -9.38
CA VAL A 35 -10.28 15.00 -8.71
C VAL A 35 -9.84 13.57 -9.05
N TRP A 36 -10.77 12.61 -9.03
CA TRP A 36 -10.50 11.21 -9.28
C TRP A 36 -10.00 10.94 -10.70
N ASP A 37 -10.68 11.50 -11.71
CA ASP A 37 -10.29 11.34 -13.11
C ASP A 37 -8.96 12.03 -13.41
N ALA A 38 -8.73 13.21 -12.84
CA ALA A 38 -7.46 13.90 -12.96
C ALA A 38 -6.31 13.09 -12.35
N LEU A 39 -6.51 12.49 -11.17
CA LEU A 39 -5.54 11.60 -10.53
C LEU A 39 -5.23 10.40 -11.43
N ARG A 40 -6.24 9.72 -11.94
CA ARG A 40 -6.04 8.56 -12.83
C ARG A 40 -5.28 8.90 -14.10
N LEU A 41 -5.60 10.02 -14.73
CA LEU A 41 -4.92 10.49 -15.94
C LEU A 41 -3.45 10.84 -15.68
N ASP A 42 -3.17 11.59 -14.63
CA ASP A 42 -1.81 12.02 -14.30
C ASP A 42 -0.94 10.83 -13.85
N ILE A 43 -1.50 9.93 -13.03
CA ILE A 43 -0.84 8.70 -12.57
C ILE A 43 -0.51 7.78 -13.74
N ALA A 44 -1.41 7.64 -14.71
CA ALA A 44 -1.13 6.85 -15.93
C ALA A 44 0.05 7.41 -16.74
N GLN A 45 0.37 8.70 -16.57
CA GLN A 45 1.54 9.37 -17.16
C GLN A 45 2.78 9.35 -16.25
N GLY A 46 2.74 8.64 -15.12
CA GLY A 46 3.83 8.59 -14.15
C GLY A 46 3.94 9.82 -13.24
N LEU A 47 2.92 10.71 -13.24
CA LEU A 47 2.91 11.88 -12.39
C LEU A 47 2.37 11.52 -10.99
N SER A 48 2.83 12.26 -9.97
CA SER A 48 2.40 12.02 -8.59
C SER A 48 1.03 12.65 -8.31
N HIS A 49 0.28 12.07 -7.37
CA HIS A 49 -0.96 12.67 -6.85
C HIS A 49 -0.75 14.11 -6.35
N ARG A 50 0.42 14.45 -5.81
CA ARG A 50 0.74 15.82 -5.39
C ARG A 50 0.78 16.78 -6.59
N HIS A 51 1.34 16.34 -7.72
CA HIS A 51 1.33 17.12 -8.97
C HIS A 51 -0.10 17.41 -9.39
N THR A 52 -0.96 16.40 -9.41
CA THR A 52 -2.37 16.54 -9.77
C THR A 52 -3.08 17.57 -8.91
N LEU A 53 -2.95 17.46 -7.57
CA LEU A 53 -3.59 18.40 -6.65
C LEU A 53 -3.09 19.83 -6.84
N GLN A 54 -1.79 20.02 -7.04
CA GLN A 54 -1.21 21.35 -7.31
C GLN A 54 -1.69 21.94 -8.63
N ARG A 55 -1.85 21.11 -9.66
CA ARG A 55 -2.36 21.52 -10.98
C ARG A 55 -3.85 21.89 -10.93
N LEU A 56 -4.66 21.13 -10.20
CA LEU A 56 -6.09 21.41 -10.03
C LEU A 56 -6.34 22.69 -9.24
N CYS A 57 -5.49 23.01 -8.27
CA CYS A 57 -5.64 24.13 -7.38
C CYS A 57 -4.30 24.89 -7.19
N PRO A 58 -3.81 25.59 -8.24
CA PRO A 58 -2.46 26.19 -8.24
C PRO A 58 -2.28 27.29 -7.20
N GLY A 59 -3.37 27.89 -6.70
CA GLY A 59 -3.32 28.94 -5.66
C GLY A 59 -3.43 28.41 -4.23
N GLN A 60 -3.58 27.11 -4.01
CA GLN A 60 -3.77 26.54 -2.68
C GLN A 60 -2.47 25.92 -2.13
N ASP A 61 -2.26 26.06 -0.83
CA ASP A 61 -1.19 25.32 -0.11
C ASP A 61 -1.64 23.88 0.16
N ILE A 62 -1.35 23.00 -0.80
CA ILE A 62 -1.66 21.56 -0.71
C ILE A 62 -1.05 20.92 0.53
N MET A 63 0.11 21.40 1.01
CA MET A 63 0.74 20.88 2.22
C MET A 63 0.02 21.31 3.49
N ALA A 64 -0.54 22.52 3.52
CA ALA A 64 -1.39 22.97 4.62
C ALA A 64 -2.69 22.16 4.67
N ILE A 65 -3.34 21.93 3.53
CA ILE A 65 -4.53 21.09 3.42
C ILE A 65 -4.21 19.67 3.92
N ARG A 66 -3.11 19.08 3.47
CA ARG A 66 -2.67 17.75 3.93
C ARG A 66 -2.53 17.70 5.46
N ARG A 67 -1.83 18.68 6.06
CA ARG A 67 -1.67 18.73 7.53
C ARG A 67 -3.01 18.79 8.26
N ALA A 68 -3.93 19.61 7.77
CA ALA A 68 -5.27 19.75 8.37
C ALA A 68 -6.11 18.46 8.25
N ARG A 69 -5.81 17.61 7.26
CA ARG A 69 -6.59 16.40 6.98
C ARG A 69 -6.02 15.12 7.59
N LEU A 70 -4.79 15.12 8.10
CA LEU A 70 -4.09 13.90 8.56
C LEU A 70 -4.96 12.97 9.41
N ALA A 71 -5.70 13.51 10.39
CA ALA A 71 -6.57 12.71 11.24
C ALA A 71 -7.81 12.16 10.51
N GLY A 72 -8.40 12.96 9.60
CA GLY A 72 -9.57 12.55 8.81
C GLY A 72 -9.23 11.55 7.69
N ASP A 73 -7.97 11.55 7.24
CA ASP A 73 -7.47 10.64 6.21
C ASP A 73 -6.96 9.30 6.78
N ALA A 74 -6.91 9.16 8.12
CA ALA A 74 -6.52 7.92 8.77
C ALA A 74 -7.44 6.75 8.36
N PRO A 75 -6.89 5.54 8.13
CA PRO A 75 -7.65 4.37 7.75
C PRO A 75 -8.73 4.00 8.79
N LEU A 76 -9.91 3.64 8.30
CA LEU A 76 -11.03 3.15 9.10
C LEU A 76 -11.36 1.71 8.71
N GLU A 77 -12.11 1.01 9.56
CA GLU A 77 -12.60 -0.35 9.28
C GLU A 77 -13.40 -0.41 7.96
N THR A 78 -14.22 0.61 7.71
CA THR A 78 -15.04 0.71 6.49
C THR A 78 -14.25 0.93 5.21
N ASP A 79 -12.98 1.26 5.32
CA ASP A 79 -12.09 1.44 4.18
C ASP A 79 -11.36 0.15 3.80
N LEU A 80 -11.40 -0.89 4.65
CA LEU A 80 -10.76 -2.16 4.32
C LEU A 80 -11.43 -2.82 3.13
N TYR A 81 -10.61 -3.32 2.20
CA TYR A 81 -11.14 -4.21 1.16
C TYR A 81 -11.72 -5.49 1.81
N PRO A 82 -12.82 -6.05 1.26
CA PRO A 82 -13.53 -7.18 1.88
C PRO A 82 -12.70 -8.44 2.06
N ASP A 83 -11.64 -8.62 1.25
CA ASP A 83 -10.78 -9.78 1.28
C ASP A 83 -9.62 -9.70 2.30
N VAL A 84 -9.41 -8.55 2.95
CA VAL A 84 -8.28 -8.33 3.88
C VAL A 84 -8.36 -9.27 5.08
N ARG A 85 -9.46 -9.23 5.84
CA ARG A 85 -9.61 -10.06 7.04
C ARG A 85 -9.61 -11.55 6.74
N PRO A 86 -10.37 -12.04 5.73
CA PRO A 86 -10.30 -13.45 5.33
C PRO A 86 -8.90 -13.90 4.90
N ALA A 87 -8.17 -13.07 4.12
CA ALA A 87 -6.82 -13.40 3.68
C ALA A 87 -5.83 -13.47 4.86
N PHE A 88 -5.88 -12.51 5.78
CA PHE A 88 -5.01 -12.50 6.96
C PHE A 88 -5.28 -13.71 7.86
N ALA A 89 -6.56 -14.06 8.08
CA ALA A 89 -6.92 -15.26 8.83
C ALA A 89 -6.39 -16.54 8.16
N ALA A 90 -6.54 -16.66 6.84
CA ALA A 90 -6.05 -17.81 6.07
C ALA A 90 -4.51 -17.93 6.10
N LEU A 91 -3.79 -16.82 5.91
CA LEU A 91 -2.33 -16.79 6.00
C LEU A 91 -1.83 -17.18 7.39
N ARG A 92 -2.48 -16.69 8.44
CA ARG A 92 -2.19 -17.06 9.83
C ARG A 92 -2.42 -18.54 10.08
N ALA A 93 -3.55 -19.08 9.61
CA ALA A 93 -3.86 -20.50 9.72
C ALA A 93 -2.83 -21.38 9.00
N ALA A 94 -2.25 -20.88 7.90
CA ALA A 94 -1.14 -21.51 7.19
C ALA A 94 0.24 -21.33 7.87
N GLY A 95 0.30 -20.68 9.04
CA GLY A 95 1.54 -20.47 9.80
C GLY A 95 2.41 -19.32 9.27
N ALA A 96 1.86 -18.43 8.43
CA ALA A 96 2.58 -17.27 7.94
C ALA A 96 2.62 -16.13 8.98
N ARG A 97 3.67 -15.31 8.90
CA ARG A 97 3.77 -14.04 9.62
C ARG A 97 3.38 -12.86 8.72
N ILE A 98 2.83 -11.82 9.33
CA ILE A 98 2.25 -10.69 8.60
C ILE A 98 2.87 -9.38 9.08
N GLY A 99 3.40 -8.60 8.15
CA GLY A 99 3.80 -7.21 8.36
C GLY A 99 2.93 -6.26 7.54
N ILE A 100 2.81 -5.02 7.99
CA ILE A 100 2.21 -3.92 7.25
C ILE A 100 3.25 -2.81 7.17
N ALA A 101 3.61 -2.39 5.96
CA ALA A 101 4.60 -1.33 5.75
C ALA A 101 4.34 -0.60 4.43
N GLY A 102 4.13 0.72 4.49
CA GLY A 102 3.80 1.53 3.31
C GLY A 102 4.26 2.99 3.42
N ASN A 103 4.10 3.72 2.33
CA ASN A 103 4.36 5.17 2.29
C ASN A 103 3.25 5.94 3.01
N GLN A 104 3.31 5.92 4.33
CA GLN A 104 2.28 6.47 5.21
C GLN A 104 2.87 7.53 6.19
N PRO A 105 2.08 8.52 6.61
CA PRO A 105 2.44 9.43 7.68
C PRO A 105 2.46 8.71 9.04
N LEU A 106 3.05 9.35 10.05
CA LEU A 106 3.13 8.78 11.41
C LEU A 106 1.74 8.47 12.01
N GLU A 107 0.78 9.31 11.72
CA GLU A 107 -0.60 9.24 12.23
C GLU A 107 -1.36 8.02 11.71
N ALA A 108 -0.93 7.43 10.60
CA ALA A 108 -1.54 6.21 10.07
C ALA A 108 -1.26 4.98 10.94
N LYS A 109 -0.12 4.94 11.65
CA LYS A 109 0.25 3.76 12.44
C LYS A 109 -0.75 3.43 13.54
N PRO A 110 -1.12 4.34 14.46
CA PRO A 110 -2.10 4.04 15.50
C PRO A 110 -3.48 3.68 14.92
N ALA A 111 -3.88 4.27 13.79
CA ALA A 111 -5.12 3.90 13.12
C ALA A 111 -5.09 2.46 12.59
N LEU A 112 -3.99 2.06 11.93
CA LEU A 112 -3.80 0.68 11.46
C LEU A 112 -3.72 -0.33 12.62
N GLU A 113 -3.11 0.05 13.76
CA GLU A 113 -3.08 -0.78 14.97
C GLU A 113 -4.48 -0.98 15.54
N ALA A 114 -5.31 0.08 15.55
CA ALA A 114 -6.70 0.03 16.03
C ALA A 114 -7.58 -0.93 15.20
N LEU A 115 -7.27 -1.15 13.92
CA LEU A 115 -7.97 -2.12 13.08
C LEU A 115 -7.75 -3.58 13.54
N SER A 116 -6.78 -3.84 14.41
CA SER A 116 -6.53 -5.16 15.01
C SER A 116 -6.46 -6.29 13.97
N LEU A 117 -5.75 -6.07 12.86
CA LEU A 117 -5.61 -7.04 11.78
C LEU A 117 -4.72 -8.25 12.14
N GLY A 118 -4.11 -8.24 13.33
CA GLY A 118 -3.21 -9.30 13.76
C GLY A 118 -1.84 -9.28 13.07
N ALA A 119 -1.39 -8.13 12.60
CA ALA A 119 -0.04 -7.99 12.05
C ALA A 119 1.02 -8.12 13.14
N ASP A 120 2.15 -8.77 12.80
CA ASP A 120 3.30 -8.92 13.72
C ASP A 120 4.09 -7.61 13.87
N PHE A 121 4.05 -6.75 12.85
CA PHE A 121 4.50 -5.37 12.94
C PHE A 121 3.72 -4.45 11.99
N ILE A 122 3.67 -3.18 12.35
CA ILE A 122 3.13 -2.10 11.51
C ILE A 122 4.17 -0.97 11.48
N ALA A 123 4.56 -0.56 10.26
CA ALA A 123 5.52 0.50 10.05
C ALA A 123 5.06 1.50 8.98
N THR A 124 5.53 2.72 9.10
CA THR A 124 5.28 3.79 8.14
C THR A 124 6.59 4.36 7.62
N SER A 125 6.59 4.84 6.37
CA SER A 125 7.76 5.51 5.81
C SER A 125 8.20 6.71 6.65
N ALA A 126 7.26 7.46 7.21
CA ALA A 126 7.57 8.59 8.10
C ALA A 126 8.23 8.11 9.41
N GLY A 127 7.82 6.96 9.94
CA GLY A 127 8.44 6.37 11.14
C GLY A 127 9.85 5.85 10.90
N TRP A 128 10.13 5.35 9.70
CA TRP A 128 11.45 4.87 9.31
C TRP A 128 12.37 5.96 8.74
N GLY A 129 11.83 7.16 8.43
CA GLY A 129 12.59 8.24 7.80
C GLY A 129 13.02 7.93 6.35
N VAL A 130 12.42 6.93 5.72
CA VAL A 130 12.69 6.49 4.35
C VAL A 130 11.42 5.98 3.72
N GLN A 131 11.24 6.19 2.41
CA GLN A 131 10.03 5.81 1.68
C GLN A 131 10.33 4.97 0.45
N LYS A 132 9.38 4.17 0.01
CA LYS A 132 9.45 3.49 -1.29
C LYS A 132 9.56 4.51 -2.42
N PRO A 133 10.30 4.22 -3.48
CA PRO A 133 10.97 2.96 -3.82
C PRO A 133 12.43 2.83 -3.33
N ASP A 134 12.87 3.64 -2.36
CA ASP A 134 14.24 3.58 -1.84
C ASP A 134 14.57 2.18 -1.28
N ALA A 135 15.70 1.60 -1.69
CA ALA A 135 16.15 0.28 -1.25
C ALA A 135 16.28 0.17 0.28
N ARG A 136 16.57 1.29 0.99
CA ARG A 136 16.65 1.34 2.45
C ARG A 136 15.30 1.04 3.10
N PHE A 137 14.17 1.35 2.45
CA PHE A 137 12.85 0.98 2.97
C PHE A 137 12.68 -0.54 3.02
N PHE A 138 13.08 -1.25 1.98
CA PHE A 138 13.01 -2.72 1.93
C PHE A 138 14.03 -3.36 2.87
N ALA A 139 15.20 -2.74 3.08
CA ALA A 139 16.16 -3.18 4.09
C ALA A 139 15.56 -3.10 5.52
N GLN A 140 14.77 -2.06 5.83
CA GLN A 140 14.03 -1.96 7.10
C GLN A 140 13.00 -3.08 7.26
N ILE A 141 12.32 -3.48 6.19
CA ILE A 141 11.41 -4.64 6.21
C ILE A 141 12.18 -5.92 6.57
N VAL A 142 13.31 -6.18 5.92
CA VAL A 142 14.15 -7.36 6.21
C VAL A 142 14.56 -7.38 7.68
N GLN A 143 15.00 -6.24 8.20
CA GLN A 143 15.37 -6.10 9.61
C GLN A 143 14.18 -6.34 10.55
N ALA A 144 13.02 -5.75 10.26
CA ALA A 144 11.80 -5.92 11.08
C ALA A 144 11.30 -7.37 11.09
N CYS A 145 11.42 -8.09 9.96
CA CYS A 145 11.05 -9.49 9.87
C CYS A 145 12.05 -10.44 10.54
N GLY A 146 13.32 -10.05 10.65
CA GLY A 146 14.40 -10.90 11.16
C GLY A 146 14.58 -12.19 10.34
N ALA A 147 14.33 -12.13 9.03
CA ALA A 147 14.34 -13.27 8.11
C ALA A 147 15.06 -12.91 6.80
N PRO A 148 15.64 -13.88 6.07
CA PRO A 148 16.30 -13.58 4.81
C PRO A 148 15.30 -13.06 3.76
N PRO A 149 15.71 -12.15 2.86
CA PRO A 149 14.81 -11.55 1.84
C PRO A 149 14.00 -12.60 1.06
N ALA A 150 14.59 -13.71 0.66
CA ALA A 150 13.93 -14.77 -0.09
C ALA A 150 12.77 -15.46 0.66
N ALA A 151 12.67 -15.28 1.99
CA ALA A 151 11.54 -15.76 2.80
C ALA A 151 10.39 -14.74 2.91
N LEU A 152 10.58 -13.55 2.37
CA LEU A 152 9.63 -12.45 2.43
C LEU A 152 8.92 -12.27 1.08
N THR A 153 7.60 -12.06 1.13
CA THR A 153 6.81 -11.63 -0.03
C THR A 153 6.26 -10.24 0.27
N TYR A 154 6.62 -9.24 -0.54
CA TYR A 154 6.01 -7.92 -0.47
C TYR A 154 4.79 -7.86 -1.38
N VAL A 155 3.65 -7.39 -0.86
CA VAL A 155 2.37 -7.31 -1.58
C VAL A 155 2.07 -5.84 -1.83
N GLY A 156 2.00 -5.43 -3.10
CA GLY A 156 1.78 -4.05 -3.48
C GLY A 156 0.93 -3.90 -4.74
N ASP A 157 0.45 -2.69 -4.98
CA ASP A 157 -0.39 -2.32 -6.13
C ASP A 157 0.36 -1.55 -7.21
N ARG A 158 1.62 -1.18 -6.94
CA ARG A 158 2.46 -0.39 -7.85
C ARG A 158 3.69 -1.16 -8.32
N VAL A 159 3.87 -1.21 -9.64
CA VAL A 159 5.04 -1.89 -10.24
C VAL A 159 6.34 -1.17 -9.88
N ASP A 160 6.39 0.16 -10.05
CA ASP A 160 7.57 1.00 -9.85
C ASP A 160 7.97 1.19 -8.39
N ASN A 161 6.99 1.12 -7.50
CA ASN A 161 7.14 1.50 -6.09
C ASN A 161 7.22 0.29 -5.14
N ASP A 162 6.63 -0.83 -5.55
CA ASP A 162 6.47 -2.03 -4.73
C ASP A 162 7.16 -3.25 -5.35
N VAL A 163 6.74 -3.63 -6.57
CA VAL A 163 7.14 -4.90 -7.19
C VAL A 163 8.62 -4.88 -7.54
N LEU A 164 9.05 -3.96 -8.39
CA LEU A 164 10.45 -3.90 -8.85
C LEU A 164 11.44 -3.68 -7.70
N PRO A 165 11.19 -2.75 -6.74
CA PRO A 165 12.11 -2.58 -5.62
C PRO A 165 12.15 -3.76 -4.67
N ALA A 166 11.03 -4.47 -4.44
CA ALA A 166 11.02 -5.69 -3.63
C ALA A 166 11.86 -6.80 -4.27
N LEU A 167 11.69 -7.04 -5.58
CA LEU A 167 12.51 -7.98 -6.33
C LEU A 167 14.00 -7.60 -6.30
N ALA A 168 14.32 -6.32 -6.47
CA ALA A 168 15.70 -5.81 -6.40
C ALA A 168 16.33 -6.02 -5.00
N ALA A 169 15.50 -6.04 -3.94
CA ALA A 169 15.93 -6.34 -2.57
C ALA A 169 16.06 -7.86 -2.29
N GLY A 170 15.85 -8.72 -3.28
CA GLY A 170 15.90 -10.17 -3.15
C GLY A 170 14.68 -10.80 -2.49
N MET A 171 13.60 -10.04 -2.35
CA MET A 171 12.30 -10.55 -1.88
C MET A 171 11.51 -11.16 -3.03
N ARG A 172 10.46 -11.88 -2.70
CA ARG A 172 9.36 -12.15 -3.63
C ARG A 172 8.44 -10.93 -3.68
N ALA A 173 7.77 -10.75 -4.80
CA ALA A 173 6.74 -9.72 -4.95
C ALA A 173 5.42 -10.35 -5.37
N ALA A 174 4.32 -9.81 -4.83
CA ALA A 174 2.97 -10.14 -5.24
C ALA A 174 2.28 -8.86 -5.71
N PHE A 175 1.83 -8.82 -6.95
CA PHE A 175 1.20 -7.66 -7.56
C PHE A 175 -0.32 -7.76 -7.48
N LEU A 176 -0.94 -6.77 -6.84
CA LEU A 176 -2.38 -6.69 -6.67
C LEU A 176 -2.91 -5.41 -7.37
N PRO A 177 -3.27 -5.47 -8.66
CA PRO A 177 -3.65 -4.30 -9.45
C PRO A 177 -5.05 -3.81 -9.11
N ARG A 178 -5.20 -3.14 -7.98
CA ARG A 178 -6.46 -2.50 -7.57
C ARG A 178 -6.21 -1.09 -7.04
N GLY A 179 -7.28 -0.34 -6.77
CA GLY A 179 -7.17 1.04 -6.34
C GLY A 179 -6.81 2.01 -7.46
N LEU A 180 -6.29 3.16 -7.07
CA LEU A 180 -5.99 4.28 -7.98
C LEU A 180 -4.86 3.97 -8.97
N TRP A 181 -3.92 3.10 -8.59
CA TRP A 181 -2.73 2.74 -9.37
C TRP A 181 -2.92 1.50 -10.25
N ALA A 182 -4.13 0.89 -10.24
CA ALA A 182 -4.43 -0.26 -11.08
C ALA A 182 -4.19 0.06 -12.56
N GLY A 183 -3.45 -0.82 -13.24
CA GLY A 183 -3.15 -0.67 -14.67
C GLY A 183 -1.97 0.26 -15.00
N VAL A 184 -1.24 0.77 -14.01
CA VAL A 184 -0.04 1.58 -14.22
C VAL A 184 1.21 0.69 -14.22
N GLY A 185 1.94 0.73 -15.35
CA GLY A 185 3.15 -0.08 -15.54
C GLY A 185 2.88 -1.52 -15.97
N VAL A 186 3.94 -2.20 -16.39
CA VAL A 186 3.93 -3.63 -16.77
C VAL A 186 4.63 -4.42 -15.68
N SER A 187 3.90 -5.29 -14.99
CA SER A 187 4.46 -6.10 -13.92
C SER A 187 5.23 -7.31 -14.46
N PRO A 188 6.43 -7.61 -13.92
CA PRO A 188 7.15 -8.84 -14.22
C PRO A 188 6.57 -10.07 -13.50
N VAL A 189 5.66 -9.86 -12.54
CA VAL A 189 4.96 -10.94 -11.84
C VAL A 189 3.49 -10.96 -12.23
N VAL A 190 2.87 -12.15 -12.16
CA VAL A 190 1.46 -12.31 -12.48
C VAL A 190 0.60 -11.56 -11.45
N ALA A 191 -0.41 -10.84 -11.95
CA ALA A 191 -1.34 -10.13 -11.08
C ALA A 191 -2.21 -11.09 -10.28
N LEU A 192 -2.35 -10.81 -8.98
CA LEU A 192 -3.26 -11.55 -8.12
C LEU A 192 -4.71 -11.12 -8.38
N PRO A 193 -5.65 -12.06 -8.39
CA PRO A 193 -7.08 -11.74 -8.47
C PRO A 193 -7.62 -11.15 -7.15
N GLY A 194 -6.90 -11.31 -6.06
CA GLY A 194 -7.22 -10.81 -4.73
C GLY A 194 -6.30 -11.39 -3.67
N LEU A 195 -6.37 -10.87 -2.44
CA LEU A 195 -5.47 -11.29 -1.34
C LEU A 195 -5.62 -12.77 -0.95
N LEU A 196 -6.81 -13.35 -1.10
CA LEU A 196 -7.04 -14.77 -0.79
C LEU A 196 -6.18 -15.72 -1.62
N ALA A 197 -5.74 -15.31 -2.81
CA ALA A 197 -4.85 -16.10 -3.65
C ALA A 197 -3.48 -16.37 -2.97
N LEU A 198 -3.05 -15.53 -2.04
CA LEU A 198 -1.81 -15.71 -1.28
C LEU A 198 -1.84 -16.92 -0.33
N ALA A 199 -3.03 -17.35 0.09
CA ALA A 199 -3.22 -18.50 0.99
C ALA A 199 -3.44 -19.82 0.24
N GLY A 200 -3.48 -19.80 -1.09
CA GLY A 200 -3.61 -20.99 -1.94
C GLY A 200 -2.36 -21.89 -1.90
N PRO A 201 -2.44 -23.10 -2.50
CA PRO A 201 -1.29 -24.00 -2.59
C PRO A 201 -0.13 -23.27 -3.30
N ARG A 202 1.10 -23.45 -2.75
CA ARG A 202 2.31 -22.75 -3.21
C ARG A 202 2.71 -23.02 -4.67
N GLU A 203 2.09 -24.01 -5.32
CA GLU A 203 2.32 -24.35 -6.73
C GLU A 203 1.71 -23.32 -7.72
N ALA A 204 0.88 -22.40 -7.22
CA ALA A 204 0.20 -21.39 -8.04
C ALA A 204 0.94 -20.03 -8.09
N MET A 205 2.06 -19.87 -7.40
CA MET A 205 2.88 -18.66 -7.53
C MET A 205 4.05 -18.94 -8.50
N PRO A 206 4.02 -18.37 -9.71
CA PRO A 206 5.15 -18.46 -10.62
C PRO A 206 6.38 -17.75 -10.03
N ASP A 207 7.54 -18.37 -10.25
CA ASP A 207 8.86 -17.83 -9.91
C ASP A 207 9.13 -16.47 -10.57
#